data_c347eb7d31259c045cba15b3fc47f4aa
#
_entry.id   c347eb7d31259c045cba15b3fc47f4aa
#
_cell.length_a   1.000
_cell.length_b   1.000
_cell.length_c   1.000
_cell.angle_alpha   90.00
_cell.angle_beta   90.00
_cell.angle_gamma   90.00
#
_symmetry.space_group_name_H-M   'P 1'
#
loop_
_entity.id
_entity.type
_entity.pdbx_description
1 polymer ?
#
loop_
_entity_poly.entity_id
_entity_poly.type
_entity_poly.pdbx_seq_one_letter_code
_entity_poly.pdbx_strand_id
1 'polypeptide(L)'
;MNTKIFKSAVITSFISSCMLMGCNSNRTNDETNSANQMNALNLTSEWDKTFPKSEKVNHSKITFHNRYGITLAADLYTPVNASGKLPAIAVSGPFGAVKEQSSGLYAQQLAERGFLTIAFDPSYTGESGGEPRYVASPDINTEDFSAAVDCLMNREDVDSEKIGILGICGWGGIAIQAAINDPRIKATVASTMYDMTRVNANGYFDSENTAEQRNFKRAAMVAQRTEDYKSGFYKSGGGVVSPLPDDAPQFVKDYYAYYKTPRGYHKRSLNSNNGWNVTSNLPFLNFKFFDYADELESAVMIVHGDKAHSFYFGKDTYALLKGDNKEFVVVAGANHTDLYDGLSVIPFNKIESFFNENLK
;
A
#
# COMPACT_ATOMS: atom_id res chain seq x y z
N MET A 1 -35.70 37.62 39.29
CA MET A 1 -34.66 37.64 40.36
C MET A 1 -33.90 36.33 40.33
N ASN A 2 -32.61 36.44 40.34
CA ASN A 2 -31.52 35.44 40.32
C ASN A 2 -30.94 35.04 38.96
N THR A 3 -30.06 35.91 38.54
CA THR A 3 -28.94 35.73 37.59
C THR A 3 -27.97 34.71 38.17
N LYS A 4 -27.62 33.66 37.43
CA LYS A 4 -26.41 32.85 37.69
C LYS A 4 -25.42 33.06 36.57
N ILE A 5 -24.33 33.70 36.96
CA ILE A 5 -23.12 33.99 36.18
C ILE A 5 -22.37 32.69 35.99
N PHE A 6 -22.09 32.29 34.72
CA PHE A 6 -21.13 31.25 34.40
C PHE A 6 -19.73 31.88 34.32
N LYS A 7 -18.88 31.47 35.26
CA LYS A 7 -17.43 31.81 35.23
C LYS A 7 -16.72 30.98 34.16
N SER A 8 -16.14 31.70 33.25
CA SER A 8 -15.18 31.17 32.27
C SER A 8 -13.90 30.73 32.99
N ALA A 9 -13.51 29.46 32.85
CA ALA A 9 -12.22 28.96 33.34
C ALA A 9 -11.18 29.13 32.24
N VAL A 10 -10.25 30.00 32.48
CA VAL A 10 -9.05 30.19 31.66
C VAL A 10 -8.08 29.04 31.98
N ILE A 11 -7.81 28.19 30.98
CA ILE A 11 -6.78 27.16 31.10
C ILE A 11 -5.45 27.84 30.75
N THR A 12 -4.64 28.03 31.77
CA THR A 12 -3.27 28.55 31.66
C THR A 12 -2.35 27.43 31.20
N SER A 13 -1.78 27.61 30.01
CA SER A 13 -0.76 26.72 29.44
C SER A 13 0.55 26.88 30.24
N PHE A 14 1.00 25.80 30.88
CA PHE A 14 2.33 25.72 31.48
C PHE A 14 3.36 25.41 30.40
N ILE A 15 4.13 26.42 29.99
CA ILE A 15 5.36 26.23 29.22
C ILE A 15 6.45 25.93 30.24
N SER A 16 6.90 24.67 30.29
CA SER A 16 8.06 24.24 31.08
C SER A 16 9.33 24.60 30.31
N SER A 17 10.05 25.59 30.83
CA SER A 17 11.39 25.98 30.34
C SER A 17 12.40 24.96 30.81
N CYS A 18 12.90 24.08 29.92
CA CYS A 18 14.07 23.25 30.21
C CYS A 18 15.33 24.05 29.98
N MET A 19 16.07 24.33 31.06
CA MET A 19 17.42 24.88 31.04
C MET A 19 18.36 23.89 30.33
N LEU A 20 19.08 24.44 29.35
CA LEU A 20 20.22 23.82 28.69
C LEU A 20 21.39 23.77 29.68
N MET A 21 21.66 22.58 30.25
CA MET A 21 22.96 22.23 30.79
C MET A 21 23.79 21.60 29.68
N GLY A 22 24.78 22.31 29.18
CA GLY A 22 25.76 21.76 28.26
C GLY A 22 26.63 20.72 28.94
N CYS A 23 26.48 19.45 28.50
CA CYS A 23 27.49 18.43 28.67
C CYS A 23 28.25 18.30 27.36
N ASN A 24 29.47 18.83 27.37
CA ASN A 24 30.47 18.53 26.35
C ASN A 24 30.93 17.08 26.52
N SER A 25 30.43 16.16 25.73
CA SER A 25 31.00 14.83 25.60
C SER A 25 31.53 14.64 24.18
N ASN A 26 32.84 14.45 24.09
CA ASN A 26 33.52 13.99 22.90
C ASN A 26 32.84 12.70 22.41
N ARG A 27 31.96 12.81 21.44
CA ARG A 27 31.48 11.64 20.68
C ARG A 27 32.60 11.22 19.74
N THR A 28 33.19 10.09 20.01
CA THR A 28 34.15 9.42 19.14
C THR A 28 33.44 8.92 17.89
N ASN A 29 34.15 8.97 16.75
CA ASN A 29 33.66 8.59 15.40
C ASN A 29 33.20 7.11 15.23
N ASP A 30 33.12 6.33 16.32
CA ASP A 30 32.69 4.93 16.28
C ASP A 30 31.16 4.74 16.30
N GLU A 31 30.39 5.73 16.74
CA GLU A 31 28.91 5.60 16.77
C GLU A 31 28.25 5.79 15.38
N THR A 32 28.92 6.44 14.44
CA THR A 32 28.42 6.60 13.07
C THR A 32 28.55 5.35 12.22
N ASN A 33 29.43 4.42 12.58
CA ASN A 33 29.59 3.15 11.86
C ASN A 33 28.62 2.04 12.31
N SER A 34 28.11 2.12 13.54
CA SER A 34 27.14 1.12 14.03
C SER A 34 25.71 1.37 13.53
N ALA A 35 25.34 2.61 13.21
CA ALA A 35 24.04 2.93 12.64
C ALA A 35 23.90 2.52 11.14
N ASN A 36 25.03 2.43 10.42
CA ASN A 36 25.05 2.04 9.01
C ASN A 36 25.11 0.52 8.76
N GLN A 37 25.22 -0.32 9.79
CA GLN A 37 25.19 -1.78 9.67
C GLN A 37 23.80 -2.39 9.88
N MET A 38 22.74 -1.60 10.01
CA MET A 38 21.38 -2.12 10.13
C MET A 38 20.88 -2.65 8.78
N ASN A 39 21.04 -3.97 8.61
CA ASN A 39 20.31 -4.82 7.66
C ASN A 39 20.38 -4.42 6.19
N ALA A 40 21.54 -4.61 5.56
CA ALA A 40 21.64 -4.65 4.11
C ALA A 40 20.65 -5.72 3.57
N LEU A 41 19.65 -5.29 2.81
CA LEU A 41 18.68 -6.19 2.17
C LEU A 41 19.40 -7.03 1.10
N ASN A 42 19.02 -8.30 0.99
CA ASN A 42 19.52 -9.16 -0.07
C ASN A 42 18.63 -9.01 -1.32
N LEU A 43 18.98 -8.03 -2.17
CA LEU A 43 18.23 -7.73 -3.38
C LEU A 43 18.72 -8.61 -4.54
N THR A 44 17.81 -9.24 -5.29
CA THR A 44 18.16 -9.98 -6.49
C THR A 44 18.54 -9.03 -7.63
N SER A 45 19.61 -9.35 -8.38
CA SER A 45 20.02 -8.62 -9.57
C SER A 45 19.33 -9.12 -10.84
N GLU A 46 18.69 -10.28 -10.82
CA GLU A 46 18.02 -10.90 -11.95
C GLU A 46 16.68 -10.22 -12.25
N TRP A 47 16.29 -10.25 -13.53
CA TRP A 47 14.93 -9.88 -13.95
C TRP A 47 13.98 -11.06 -13.69
N ASP A 48 13.51 -11.19 -12.46
CA ASP A 48 12.62 -12.28 -12.04
C ASP A 48 11.13 -11.83 -11.98
N LYS A 49 10.76 -10.86 -12.81
CA LYS A 49 9.41 -10.30 -12.86
C LYS A 49 8.47 -11.13 -13.73
N THR A 50 7.17 -11.08 -13.42
CA THR A 50 6.12 -11.80 -14.17
C THR A 50 5.76 -11.16 -15.51
N PHE A 51 6.45 -10.09 -15.88
CA PHE A 51 6.25 -9.34 -17.13
C PHE A 51 7.60 -9.08 -17.83
N PRO A 52 7.61 -8.88 -19.16
CA PRO A 52 8.84 -8.65 -19.91
C PRO A 52 9.44 -7.27 -19.59
N LYS A 53 10.75 -7.20 -19.65
CA LYS A 53 11.49 -5.94 -19.53
C LYS A 53 11.23 -5.06 -20.75
N SER A 54 10.96 -3.78 -20.51
CA SER A 54 10.82 -2.79 -21.57
C SER A 54 12.18 -2.15 -21.90
N GLU A 55 12.43 -1.94 -23.20
CA GLU A 55 13.60 -1.18 -23.68
C GLU A 55 13.40 0.34 -23.60
N LYS A 56 12.17 0.80 -23.33
CA LYS A 56 11.84 2.23 -23.23
C LYS A 56 12.15 2.83 -21.86
N VAL A 57 12.51 1.99 -20.88
CA VAL A 57 12.77 2.43 -19.51
C VAL A 57 14.09 1.88 -18.99
N ASN A 58 14.79 2.68 -18.21
CA ASN A 58 15.87 2.21 -17.36
C ASN A 58 15.29 1.64 -16.08
N HIS A 59 15.90 0.58 -15.57
CA HIS A 59 15.50 -0.06 -14.33
C HIS A 59 16.70 -0.22 -13.40
N SER A 60 16.48 0.09 -12.13
CA SER A 60 17.42 -0.18 -11.04
C SER A 60 16.67 -0.49 -9.75
N LYS A 61 17.36 -1.11 -8.79
CA LYS A 61 16.81 -1.30 -7.44
C LYS A 61 17.30 -0.21 -6.53
N ILE A 62 16.40 0.26 -5.66
CA ILE A 62 16.67 1.24 -4.62
C ILE A 62 16.11 0.75 -3.29
N THR A 63 16.58 1.36 -2.20
CA THR A 63 16.04 1.16 -0.86
C THR A 63 15.78 2.50 -0.21
N PHE A 64 14.79 2.55 0.67
CA PHE A 64 14.46 3.70 1.51
C PHE A 64 13.92 3.22 2.86
N HIS A 65 13.74 4.12 3.83
CA HIS A 65 13.26 3.76 5.15
C HIS A 65 11.92 4.44 5.44
N ASN A 66 11.02 3.72 6.10
CA ASN A 66 9.88 4.36 6.71
C ASN A 66 10.21 4.93 8.09
N ARG A 67 9.31 5.72 8.69
CA ARG A 67 9.52 6.35 10.00
C ARG A 67 9.68 5.35 11.16
N TYR A 68 9.34 4.08 10.94
CA TYR A 68 9.57 3.00 11.91
C TYR A 68 10.96 2.35 11.76
N GLY A 69 11.81 2.87 10.86
CA GLY A 69 13.15 2.35 10.62
C GLY A 69 13.18 1.06 9.79
N ILE A 70 12.06 0.66 9.17
CA ILE A 70 12.02 -0.50 8.30
C ILE A 70 12.56 -0.11 6.93
N THR A 71 13.57 -0.85 6.44
CA THR A 71 14.09 -0.66 5.09
C THR A 71 13.17 -1.30 4.07
N LEU A 72 12.69 -0.51 3.10
CA LEU A 72 11.87 -0.95 1.99
C LEU A 72 12.72 -1.13 0.73
N ALA A 73 12.40 -2.17 -0.04
CA ALA A 73 13.00 -2.44 -1.35
C ALA A 73 12.06 -2.02 -2.46
N ALA A 74 12.57 -1.30 -3.45
CA ALA A 74 11.81 -0.89 -4.62
C ALA A 74 12.57 -1.10 -5.93
N ASP A 75 11.81 -1.27 -6.99
CA ASP A 75 12.24 -1.16 -8.37
C ASP A 75 11.97 0.25 -8.87
N LEU A 76 13.00 0.96 -9.28
CA LEU A 76 12.94 2.27 -9.91
C LEU A 76 12.90 2.13 -11.43
N TYR A 77 11.96 2.79 -12.07
CA TYR A 77 11.83 2.88 -13.52
C TYR A 77 11.88 4.33 -13.96
N THR A 78 12.74 4.64 -14.92
CA THR A 78 12.84 5.98 -15.52
C THR A 78 12.80 5.90 -17.04
N PRO A 79 12.11 6.81 -17.75
CA PRO A 79 12.15 6.85 -19.20
C PRO A 79 13.57 6.94 -19.73
N VAL A 80 13.93 6.19 -20.80
CA VAL A 80 15.29 6.20 -21.37
C VAL A 80 15.71 7.61 -21.82
N ASN A 81 14.79 8.40 -22.36
CA ASN A 81 15.06 9.74 -22.89
C ASN A 81 14.61 10.85 -21.93
N ALA A 82 14.58 10.57 -20.62
CA ALA A 82 14.20 11.56 -19.63
C ALA A 82 15.15 12.76 -19.62
N SER A 83 14.60 13.95 -19.51
CA SER A 83 15.36 15.19 -19.35
C SER A 83 14.70 16.10 -18.32
N GLY A 84 15.50 16.73 -17.47
CA GLY A 84 15.00 17.57 -16.37
C GLY A 84 14.34 16.75 -15.26
N LYS A 85 13.58 17.45 -14.42
CA LYS A 85 12.83 16.84 -13.32
C LYS A 85 11.50 16.28 -13.82
N LEU A 86 11.18 15.07 -13.40
CA LEU A 86 9.96 14.36 -13.80
C LEU A 86 8.91 14.36 -12.69
N PRO A 87 7.60 14.34 -13.04
CA PRO A 87 6.58 13.91 -12.09
C PRO A 87 6.82 12.45 -11.70
N ALA A 88 6.54 12.11 -10.43
CA ALA A 88 6.87 10.78 -9.93
C ALA A 88 5.66 10.07 -9.31
N ILE A 89 5.64 8.74 -9.42
CA ILE A 89 4.54 7.89 -8.95
C ILE A 89 5.08 6.71 -8.16
N ALA A 90 4.63 6.54 -6.91
CA ALA A 90 4.88 5.33 -6.14
C ALA A 90 3.75 4.32 -6.32
N VAL A 91 4.10 3.05 -6.59
CA VAL A 91 3.14 1.98 -6.89
C VAL A 91 3.32 0.82 -5.93
N SER A 92 2.22 0.27 -5.39
CA SER A 92 2.25 -0.96 -4.60
C SER A 92 0.99 -1.82 -4.77
N GLY A 93 1.10 -3.07 -4.38
CA GLY A 93 0.02 -4.05 -4.45
C GLY A 93 0.15 -5.06 -5.60
N PRO A 94 -0.76 -6.00 -5.69
CA PRO A 94 -1.88 -6.33 -4.79
C PRO A 94 -1.46 -6.75 -3.37
N PHE A 95 -2.42 -6.80 -2.43
CA PHE A 95 -2.18 -7.23 -1.05
C PHE A 95 -1.73 -8.70 -1.02
N GLY A 96 -0.49 -8.94 -0.53
CA GLY A 96 0.15 -10.25 -0.57
C GLY A 96 0.89 -10.59 -1.87
N ALA A 97 0.94 -9.66 -2.83
CA ALA A 97 1.83 -9.72 -3.98
C ALA A 97 3.20 -9.09 -3.66
N VAL A 98 4.10 -9.10 -4.63
CA VAL A 98 5.40 -8.44 -4.58
C VAL A 98 5.58 -7.52 -5.79
N LYS A 99 6.54 -6.59 -5.70
CA LYS A 99 6.83 -5.60 -6.75
C LYS A 99 7.20 -6.20 -8.11
N GLU A 100 7.58 -7.46 -8.15
CA GLU A 100 7.87 -8.21 -9.37
C GLU A 100 6.61 -8.66 -10.14
N GLN A 101 5.42 -8.41 -9.58
CA GLN A 101 4.12 -8.75 -10.17
C GLN A 101 3.42 -7.48 -10.69
N SER A 102 2.14 -7.32 -10.43
CA SER A 102 1.27 -6.26 -10.95
C SER A 102 1.81 -4.84 -10.72
N SER A 103 2.29 -4.51 -9.51
CA SER A 103 2.78 -3.15 -9.23
C SER A 103 4.00 -2.76 -10.08
N GLY A 104 4.91 -3.69 -10.32
CA GLY A 104 6.05 -3.45 -11.22
C GLY A 104 5.62 -3.27 -12.68
N LEU A 105 4.61 -4.03 -13.13
CA LEU A 105 4.04 -3.85 -14.47
C LEU A 105 3.42 -2.44 -14.62
N TYR A 106 2.63 -2.01 -13.65
CA TYR A 106 2.04 -0.66 -13.66
C TYR A 106 3.13 0.42 -13.63
N ALA A 107 4.14 0.26 -12.78
CA ALA A 107 5.26 1.20 -12.71
C ALA A 107 6.01 1.30 -14.04
N GLN A 108 6.35 0.16 -14.66
CA GLN A 108 6.98 0.13 -15.97
C GLN A 108 6.11 0.81 -17.03
N GLN A 109 4.81 0.51 -17.06
CA GLN A 109 3.89 1.08 -18.06
C GLN A 109 3.72 2.60 -17.90
N LEU A 110 3.74 3.13 -16.67
CA LEU A 110 3.70 4.56 -16.42
C LEU A 110 5.04 5.24 -16.73
N ALA A 111 6.15 4.55 -16.49
CA ALA A 111 7.47 5.05 -16.89
C ALA A 111 7.63 5.14 -18.43
N GLU A 112 7.07 4.20 -19.19
CA GLU A 112 6.99 4.30 -20.66
C GLU A 112 6.21 5.53 -21.15
N ARG A 113 5.36 6.10 -20.29
CA ARG A 113 4.51 7.28 -20.54
C ARG A 113 5.08 8.58 -19.99
N GLY A 114 6.32 8.57 -19.49
CA GLY A 114 7.05 9.78 -19.13
C GLY A 114 7.13 10.09 -17.63
N PHE A 115 6.62 9.24 -16.74
CA PHE A 115 6.76 9.39 -15.30
C PHE A 115 8.04 8.72 -14.78
N LEU A 116 8.64 9.25 -13.72
CA LEU A 116 9.56 8.47 -12.90
C LEU A 116 8.70 7.63 -11.95
N THR A 117 8.93 6.33 -11.86
CA THR A 117 8.10 5.47 -11.02
C THR A 117 8.92 4.55 -10.13
N ILE A 118 8.38 4.24 -8.96
CA ILE A 118 8.88 3.16 -8.12
C ILE A 118 7.77 2.14 -7.86
N ALA A 119 8.09 0.84 -7.92
CA ALA A 119 7.26 -0.22 -7.38
C ALA A 119 7.96 -0.79 -6.15
N PHE A 120 7.32 -0.77 -4.99
CA PHE A 120 7.95 -1.20 -3.75
C PHE A 120 7.25 -2.41 -3.11
N ASP A 121 8.05 -3.25 -2.45
CA ASP A 121 7.53 -4.26 -1.53
C ASP A 121 7.16 -3.58 -0.20
N PRO A 122 5.99 -3.87 0.37
CA PRO A 122 5.63 -3.38 1.68
C PRO A 122 6.56 -3.88 2.80
N SER A 123 6.56 -3.18 3.92
CA SER A 123 7.17 -3.64 5.16
C SER A 123 6.81 -5.11 5.44
N TYR A 124 7.77 -5.89 5.91
CA TYR A 124 7.68 -7.31 6.28
C TYR A 124 7.51 -8.31 5.11
N THR A 125 7.50 -7.86 3.87
CA THR A 125 7.22 -8.72 2.70
C THR A 125 8.26 -8.58 1.59
N GLY A 126 8.26 -9.50 0.64
CA GLY A 126 9.15 -9.47 -0.52
C GLY A 126 10.61 -9.33 -0.14
N GLU A 127 11.30 -8.40 -0.77
CA GLU A 127 12.68 -8.03 -0.48
C GLU A 127 12.81 -6.93 0.60
N SER A 128 11.70 -6.31 1.04
CA SER A 128 11.69 -5.34 2.13
C SER A 128 11.98 -6.00 3.47
N GLY A 129 12.50 -5.21 4.40
CA GLY A 129 12.82 -5.63 5.75
C GLY A 129 11.63 -5.72 6.69
N GLY A 130 11.93 -5.77 7.98
CA GLY A 130 10.97 -5.87 9.07
C GLY A 130 10.79 -7.30 9.59
N GLU A 131 10.70 -7.40 10.92
CA GLU A 131 10.48 -8.65 11.65
C GLU A 131 9.33 -8.47 12.65
N PRO A 132 8.49 -9.49 12.85
CA PRO A 132 8.52 -10.79 12.16
C PRO A 132 8.09 -10.65 10.70
N ARG A 133 8.54 -11.58 9.84
CA ARG A 133 8.15 -11.59 8.43
C ARG A 133 6.66 -11.88 8.26
N TYR A 134 6.09 -11.45 7.12
CA TYR A 134 4.71 -11.76 6.66
C TYR A 134 3.62 -11.19 7.57
N VAL A 135 3.88 -10.03 8.13
CA VAL A 135 2.93 -9.22 8.90
C VAL A 135 2.33 -8.14 8.02
N ALA A 136 1.06 -7.85 8.21
CA ALA A 136 0.39 -6.68 7.66
C ALA A 136 -0.11 -5.78 8.80
N SER A 137 -0.07 -4.47 8.58
CA SER A 137 -0.56 -3.48 9.53
C SER A 137 -1.22 -2.32 8.78
N PRO A 138 -2.44 -1.91 9.11
CA PRO A 138 -3.10 -0.79 8.44
C PRO A 138 -2.31 0.52 8.59
N ASP A 139 -1.67 0.75 9.75
CA ASP A 139 -0.87 1.95 10.01
C ASP A 139 0.47 1.90 9.28
N ILE A 140 1.27 0.83 9.47
CA ILE A 140 2.61 0.72 8.88
C ILE A 140 2.55 0.67 7.36
N ASN A 141 1.57 -0.06 6.79
CA ASN A 141 1.44 -0.14 5.35
C ASN A 141 0.93 1.18 4.72
N THR A 142 0.15 1.97 5.44
CA THR A 142 -0.19 3.34 5.02
C THR A 142 1.05 4.23 5.04
N GLU A 143 1.87 4.13 6.08
CA GLU A 143 3.14 4.83 6.21
C GLU A 143 4.15 4.46 5.11
N ASP A 144 4.15 3.22 4.62
CA ASP A 144 5.05 2.79 3.54
C ASP A 144 4.87 3.64 2.26
N PHE A 145 3.65 4.14 1.98
CA PHE A 145 3.45 5.12 0.90
C PHE A 145 4.04 6.50 1.22
N SER A 146 3.88 7.01 2.44
CA SER A 146 4.49 8.28 2.83
C SER A 146 6.02 8.21 2.79
N ALA A 147 6.61 7.09 3.18
CA ALA A 147 8.04 6.84 3.04
C ALA A 147 8.49 6.78 1.56
N ALA A 148 7.67 6.22 0.68
CA ALA A 148 7.91 6.24 -0.75
C ALA A 148 7.86 7.68 -1.31
N VAL A 149 6.94 8.52 -0.81
CA VAL A 149 6.88 9.96 -1.13
C VAL A 149 8.15 10.67 -0.65
N ASP A 150 8.61 10.41 0.58
CA ASP A 150 9.88 10.95 1.09
C ASP A 150 11.06 10.58 0.18
N CYS A 151 11.12 9.32 -0.24
CA CYS A 151 12.15 8.86 -1.16
C CYS A 151 12.11 9.61 -2.49
N LEU A 152 10.93 9.77 -3.09
CA LEU A 152 10.77 10.43 -4.39
C LEU A 152 11.07 11.93 -4.30
N MET A 153 10.56 12.63 -3.29
CA MET A 153 10.76 14.07 -3.12
C MET A 153 12.23 14.47 -2.94
N ASN A 154 13.07 13.59 -2.39
CA ASN A 154 14.49 13.85 -2.16
C ASN A 154 15.40 13.47 -3.33
N ARG A 155 14.83 13.07 -4.49
CA ARG A 155 15.59 12.78 -5.69
C ARG A 155 15.83 14.03 -6.53
N GLU A 156 17.01 14.15 -7.10
CA GLU A 156 17.38 15.30 -7.95
C GLU A 156 16.65 15.30 -9.30
N ASP A 157 16.25 14.11 -9.79
CA ASP A 157 15.54 13.89 -11.06
C ASP A 157 14.00 13.92 -10.93
N VAL A 158 13.46 14.25 -9.74
CA VAL A 158 12.03 14.36 -9.46
C VAL A 158 11.61 15.80 -9.20
N ASP A 159 10.46 16.20 -9.75
CA ASP A 159 9.75 17.41 -9.35
C ASP A 159 8.95 17.11 -8.06
N SER A 160 9.46 17.62 -6.94
CA SER A 160 8.91 17.33 -5.61
C SER A 160 7.46 17.82 -5.41
N GLU A 161 6.99 18.74 -6.24
CA GLU A 161 5.59 19.21 -6.19
C GLU A 161 4.63 18.33 -6.99
N LYS A 162 5.16 17.33 -7.74
CA LYS A 162 4.41 16.49 -8.69
C LYS A 162 4.49 15.02 -8.31
N ILE A 163 4.03 14.69 -7.09
CA ILE A 163 4.05 13.32 -6.57
C ILE A 163 2.65 12.71 -6.59
N GLY A 164 2.53 11.57 -7.26
CA GLY A 164 1.34 10.72 -7.25
C GLY A 164 1.61 9.35 -6.64
N ILE A 165 0.54 8.65 -6.29
CA ILE A 165 0.61 7.26 -5.86
C ILE A 165 -0.42 6.40 -6.60
N LEU A 166 -0.14 5.10 -6.70
CA LEU A 166 -1.06 4.12 -7.27
C LEU A 166 -1.07 2.85 -6.43
N GLY A 167 -2.25 2.47 -5.98
CA GLY A 167 -2.47 1.22 -5.24
C GLY A 167 -3.35 0.24 -6.01
N ILE A 168 -3.02 -1.06 -5.93
CA ILE A 168 -3.76 -2.12 -6.62
C ILE A 168 -4.37 -3.07 -5.59
N CYS A 169 -5.64 -3.49 -5.76
CA CYS A 169 -6.33 -4.40 -4.84
C CYS A 169 -6.42 -3.80 -3.42
N GLY A 170 -6.01 -4.52 -2.39
CA GLY A 170 -5.96 -3.99 -1.02
C GLY A 170 -5.10 -2.73 -0.87
N TRP A 171 -4.08 -2.59 -1.69
CA TRP A 171 -3.24 -1.39 -1.72
C TRP A 171 -3.94 -0.19 -2.35
N GLY A 172 -5.01 -0.38 -3.12
CA GLY A 172 -5.87 0.71 -3.57
C GLY A 172 -6.54 1.45 -2.42
N GLY A 173 -7.06 0.71 -1.44
CA GLY A 173 -7.62 1.30 -0.22
C GLY A 173 -6.55 1.94 0.66
N ILE A 174 -5.38 1.29 0.79
CA ILE A 174 -4.24 1.85 1.53
C ILE A 174 -3.72 3.13 0.87
N ALA A 175 -3.70 3.21 -0.47
CA ALA A 175 -3.30 4.43 -1.20
C ALA A 175 -4.25 5.61 -0.92
N ILE A 176 -5.57 5.38 -0.94
CA ILE A 176 -6.54 6.43 -0.58
C ILE A 176 -6.33 6.86 0.88
N GLN A 177 -6.13 5.91 1.81
CA GLN A 177 -5.85 6.23 3.21
C GLN A 177 -4.53 7.00 3.37
N ALA A 178 -3.50 6.68 2.59
CA ALA A 178 -2.24 7.41 2.59
C ALA A 178 -2.43 8.85 2.10
N ALA A 179 -3.23 9.05 1.04
CA ALA A 179 -3.54 10.39 0.53
C ALA A 179 -4.36 11.24 1.52
N ILE A 180 -5.23 10.63 2.34
CA ILE A 180 -5.92 11.33 3.44
C ILE A 180 -4.90 11.80 4.49
N ASN A 181 -3.88 11.01 4.77
CA ASN A 181 -2.88 11.30 5.81
C ASN A 181 -1.77 12.24 5.33
N ASP A 182 -1.48 12.27 4.02
CA ASP A 182 -0.30 12.94 3.47
C ASP A 182 -0.65 13.91 2.34
N PRO A 183 -0.76 15.23 2.62
CA PRO A 183 -1.15 16.24 1.64
C PRO A 183 -0.10 16.50 0.54
N ARG A 184 1.09 15.92 0.64
CA ARG A 184 2.12 15.96 -0.42
C ARG A 184 1.72 15.11 -1.62
N ILE A 185 0.82 14.14 -1.43
CA ILE A 185 0.26 13.29 -2.49
C ILE A 185 -0.77 14.11 -3.27
N LYS A 186 -0.46 14.46 -4.52
CA LYS A 186 -1.32 15.33 -5.34
C LYS A 186 -2.37 14.55 -6.14
N ALA A 187 -2.08 13.30 -6.49
CA ALA A 187 -2.97 12.46 -7.27
C ALA A 187 -2.85 11.00 -6.84
N THR A 188 -3.97 10.32 -6.68
CA THR A 188 -4.04 8.91 -6.26
C THR A 188 -4.88 8.11 -7.23
N VAL A 189 -4.35 6.98 -7.71
CA VAL A 189 -5.12 5.98 -8.46
C VAL A 189 -5.28 4.73 -7.62
N ALA A 190 -6.53 4.27 -7.46
CA ALA A 190 -6.88 3.02 -6.80
C ALA A 190 -7.48 2.05 -7.82
N SER A 191 -6.67 1.07 -8.25
CA SER A 191 -7.09 0.08 -9.24
C SER A 191 -7.67 -1.16 -8.56
N THR A 192 -8.87 -1.58 -8.98
CA THR A 192 -9.56 -2.78 -8.47
C THR A 192 -9.51 -2.91 -6.95
N MET A 193 -9.76 -1.81 -6.25
CA MET A 193 -9.47 -1.64 -4.83
C MET A 193 -10.30 -2.51 -3.89
N TYR A 194 -9.74 -2.72 -2.69
CA TYR A 194 -10.46 -3.19 -1.50
C TYR A 194 -10.35 -2.18 -0.36
N ASP A 195 -11.37 -2.14 0.47
CA ASP A 195 -11.21 -1.71 1.86
C ASP A 195 -10.83 -2.93 2.71
N MET A 196 -9.52 -3.03 3.01
CA MET A 196 -8.98 -4.15 3.80
C MET A 196 -9.51 -4.17 5.23
N THR A 197 -9.88 -3.02 5.80
CA THR A 197 -10.47 -2.94 7.14
C THR A 197 -11.91 -3.49 7.13
N ARG A 198 -12.71 -3.10 6.14
CA ARG A 198 -14.09 -3.56 5.97
C ARG A 198 -14.19 -5.05 5.70
N VAL A 199 -13.38 -5.57 4.75
CA VAL A 199 -13.46 -7.00 4.42
C VAL A 199 -13.03 -7.89 5.59
N ASN A 200 -12.02 -7.49 6.36
CA ASN A 200 -11.61 -8.25 7.54
C ASN A 200 -12.66 -8.19 8.66
N ALA A 201 -13.25 -7.02 8.89
CA ALA A 201 -14.26 -6.84 9.93
C ALA A 201 -15.60 -7.48 9.58
N ASN A 202 -16.05 -7.33 8.34
CA ASN A 202 -17.43 -7.61 7.92
C ASN A 202 -17.58 -8.81 6.97
N GLY A 203 -16.46 -9.38 6.47
CA GLY A 203 -16.49 -10.39 5.43
C GLY A 203 -16.83 -9.82 4.04
N TYR A 204 -16.86 -10.68 3.04
CA TYR A 204 -17.29 -10.28 1.68
C TYR A 204 -18.77 -9.90 1.68
N PHE A 205 -19.11 -8.83 1.00
CA PHE A 205 -20.48 -8.29 0.90
C PHE A 205 -21.11 -7.97 2.24
N ASP A 206 -20.28 -7.67 3.26
CA ASP A 206 -20.68 -7.43 4.66
C ASP A 206 -21.50 -8.58 5.28
N SER A 207 -21.35 -9.79 4.79
CA SER A 207 -22.11 -10.98 5.20
C SER A 207 -21.87 -11.40 6.67
N GLU A 208 -20.77 -10.90 7.28
CA GLU A 208 -20.36 -11.19 8.66
C GLU A 208 -20.34 -9.92 9.52
N ASN A 209 -21.10 -8.89 9.14
CA ASN A 209 -21.10 -7.59 9.82
C ASN A 209 -21.93 -7.62 11.12
N THR A 210 -21.52 -8.42 12.08
CA THR A 210 -22.08 -8.45 13.44
C THR A 210 -20.99 -8.37 14.50
N ALA A 211 -21.33 -7.87 15.69
CA ALA A 211 -20.40 -7.85 16.81
C ALA A 211 -19.98 -9.28 17.23
N GLU A 212 -20.88 -10.25 17.12
CA GLU A 212 -20.61 -11.65 17.41
C GLU A 212 -19.54 -12.23 16.48
N GLN A 213 -19.68 -12.05 15.17
CA GLN A 213 -18.70 -12.51 14.19
C GLN A 213 -17.32 -11.85 14.38
N ARG A 214 -17.29 -10.55 14.61
CA ARG A 214 -16.03 -9.86 14.92
C ARG A 214 -15.38 -10.35 16.20
N ASN A 215 -16.17 -10.60 17.26
CA ASN A 215 -15.65 -11.15 18.52
C ASN A 215 -15.12 -12.58 18.34
N PHE A 216 -15.80 -13.41 17.56
CA PHE A 216 -15.32 -14.75 17.21
C PHE A 216 -13.96 -14.69 16.49
N LYS A 217 -13.83 -13.84 15.46
CA LYS A 217 -12.56 -13.62 14.74
C LYS A 217 -11.45 -13.14 15.68
N ARG A 218 -11.73 -12.17 16.57
CA ARG A 218 -10.76 -11.67 17.56
C ARG A 218 -10.29 -12.78 18.50
N ALA A 219 -11.23 -13.54 19.04
CA ALA A 219 -10.91 -14.64 19.98
C ALA A 219 -10.00 -15.68 19.33
N ALA A 220 -10.28 -16.09 18.08
CA ALA A 220 -9.46 -17.03 17.34
C ALA A 220 -8.04 -16.51 17.09
N MET A 221 -7.91 -15.25 16.66
CA MET A 221 -6.58 -14.65 16.41
C MET A 221 -5.80 -14.38 17.69
N VAL A 222 -6.45 -14.00 18.78
CA VAL A 222 -5.78 -13.80 20.08
C VAL A 222 -5.32 -15.13 20.67
N ALA A 223 -6.10 -16.21 20.50
CA ALA A 223 -5.66 -17.55 20.87
C ALA A 223 -4.41 -17.96 20.08
N GLN A 224 -4.41 -17.76 18.75
CA GLN A 224 -3.23 -18.01 17.92
C GLN A 224 -2.03 -17.15 18.34
N ARG A 225 -2.22 -15.87 18.66
CA ARG A 225 -1.16 -15.00 19.16
C ARG A 225 -0.48 -15.57 20.40
N THR A 226 -1.26 -16.18 21.31
CA THR A 226 -0.72 -16.83 22.52
C THR A 226 0.14 -18.04 22.17
N GLU A 227 -0.28 -18.85 21.18
CA GLU A 227 0.50 -19.99 20.70
C GLU A 227 1.77 -19.57 19.97
N ASP A 228 1.69 -18.52 19.12
CA ASP A 228 2.86 -17.93 18.46
C ASP A 228 3.90 -17.45 19.49
N TYR A 229 3.44 -16.77 20.56
CA TYR A 229 4.32 -16.32 21.65
C TYR A 229 5.02 -17.48 22.39
N LYS A 230 4.28 -18.56 22.69
CA LYS A 230 4.81 -19.74 23.38
C LYS A 230 5.82 -20.51 22.54
N SER A 231 5.54 -20.65 21.24
CA SER A 231 6.37 -21.45 20.33
C SER A 231 7.57 -20.68 19.77
N GLY A 232 7.51 -19.33 19.74
CA GLY A 232 8.45 -18.49 19.03
C GLY A 232 8.30 -18.52 17.51
N PHE A 233 7.22 -19.14 17.00
CA PHE A 233 6.92 -19.24 15.56
C PHE A 233 5.57 -18.61 15.24
N TYR A 234 5.48 -17.96 14.10
CA TYR A 234 4.26 -17.35 13.62
C TYR A 234 3.55 -18.27 12.65
N LYS A 235 2.30 -18.64 12.97
CA LYS A 235 1.50 -19.53 12.13
C LYS A 235 1.08 -18.82 10.84
N SER A 236 1.39 -19.41 9.70
CA SER A 236 0.93 -18.96 8.39
C SER A 236 -0.56 -19.23 8.20
N GLY A 237 -1.25 -18.25 7.60
CA GLY A 237 -2.68 -18.34 7.25
C GLY A 237 -2.96 -19.02 5.91
N GLY A 238 -1.91 -19.38 5.16
CA GLY A 238 -2.01 -19.86 3.79
C GLY A 238 -2.13 -18.75 2.76
N GLY A 239 -1.68 -19.01 1.53
CA GLY A 239 -1.88 -18.14 0.37
C GLY A 239 -3.21 -18.39 -0.33
N VAL A 240 -3.27 -18.13 -1.62
CA VAL A 240 -4.40 -18.52 -2.45
C VAL A 240 -4.52 -20.06 -2.42
N VAL A 241 -5.75 -20.54 -2.30
CA VAL A 241 -6.04 -21.99 -2.13
C VAL A 241 -5.41 -22.80 -3.25
N SER A 242 -4.79 -23.93 -2.88
CA SER A 242 -4.23 -24.93 -3.81
C SER A 242 -4.20 -26.30 -3.13
N PRO A 243 -4.74 -27.36 -3.72
CA PRO A 243 -5.40 -27.39 -5.04
C PRO A 243 -6.70 -26.58 -5.07
N LEU A 244 -7.11 -26.13 -6.26
CA LEU A 244 -8.36 -25.39 -6.45
C LEU A 244 -9.55 -26.34 -6.24
N PRO A 245 -10.51 -26.04 -5.32
CA PRO A 245 -11.72 -26.81 -5.18
C PRO A 245 -12.61 -26.74 -6.44
N ASP A 246 -13.28 -27.86 -6.79
CA ASP A 246 -14.13 -27.93 -7.98
C ASP A 246 -15.30 -26.93 -7.94
N ASP A 247 -15.87 -26.71 -6.74
CA ASP A 247 -16.99 -25.81 -6.46
C ASP A 247 -16.56 -24.38 -6.09
N ALA A 248 -15.27 -24.04 -6.25
CA ALA A 248 -14.76 -22.74 -5.89
C ALA A 248 -15.54 -21.60 -6.59
N PRO A 249 -15.88 -20.51 -5.89
CA PRO A 249 -16.46 -19.33 -6.51
C PRO A 249 -15.56 -18.75 -7.60
N GLN A 250 -16.15 -18.06 -8.59
CA GLN A 250 -15.41 -17.56 -9.75
C GLN A 250 -14.20 -16.69 -9.34
N PHE A 251 -14.34 -15.79 -8.39
CA PHE A 251 -13.23 -14.94 -7.95
C PHE A 251 -12.07 -15.73 -7.32
N VAL A 252 -12.33 -16.87 -6.69
CA VAL A 252 -11.29 -17.78 -6.18
C VAL A 252 -10.55 -18.44 -7.34
N LYS A 253 -11.29 -18.86 -8.40
CA LYS A 253 -10.72 -19.36 -9.64
C LYS A 253 -9.83 -18.32 -10.33
N ASP A 254 -10.26 -17.06 -10.36
CA ASP A 254 -9.52 -15.93 -10.95
C ASP A 254 -8.21 -15.69 -10.17
N TYR A 255 -8.25 -15.72 -8.84
CA TYR A 255 -7.03 -15.61 -8.01
C TYR A 255 -6.09 -16.79 -8.19
N TYR A 256 -6.63 -18.01 -8.25
CA TYR A 256 -5.83 -19.21 -8.53
C TYR A 256 -5.15 -19.10 -9.88
N ALA A 257 -5.88 -18.70 -10.93
CA ALA A 257 -5.35 -18.52 -12.28
C ALA A 257 -4.22 -17.48 -12.34
N TYR A 258 -4.25 -16.45 -11.50
CA TYR A 258 -3.16 -15.48 -11.41
C TYR A 258 -2.02 -16.02 -10.54
N TYR A 259 -2.25 -16.32 -9.26
CA TYR A 259 -1.19 -16.56 -8.29
C TYR A 259 -0.57 -17.96 -8.32
N LYS A 260 -1.30 -18.97 -8.82
CA LYS A 260 -0.89 -20.39 -8.79
C LYS A 260 -0.48 -20.95 -10.15
N THR A 261 -0.44 -20.10 -11.19
CA THR A 261 -0.03 -20.46 -12.54
C THR A 261 1.11 -19.55 -13.03
N PRO A 262 1.80 -19.89 -14.13
CA PRO A 262 2.86 -19.04 -14.71
C PRO A 262 2.42 -17.60 -15.06
N ARG A 263 1.10 -17.32 -15.12
CA ARG A 263 0.57 -15.97 -15.38
C ARG A 263 1.09 -14.94 -14.40
N GLY A 264 1.11 -15.24 -13.10
CA GLY A 264 1.51 -14.28 -12.08
C GLY A 264 2.14 -14.92 -10.84
N TYR A 265 2.47 -16.22 -10.87
CA TYR A 265 3.19 -16.87 -9.77
C TYR A 265 4.54 -16.18 -9.54
N HIS A 266 4.85 -15.90 -8.29
CA HIS A 266 6.17 -15.43 -7.89
C HIS A 266 6.61 -16.06 -6.56
N LYS A 267 7.92 -16.48 -6.51
CA LYS A 267 8.48 -17.20 -5.36
C LYS A 267 8.44 -16.43 -4.02
N ARG A 268 8.44 -15.10 -4.06
CA ARG A 268 8.37 -14.22 -2.88
C ARG A 268 6.95 -13.75 -2.53
N SER A 269 5.97 -13.94 -3.43
CA SER A 269 4.59 -13.53 -3.20
C SER A 269 3.93 -14.41 -2.13
N LEU A 270 3.29 -13.77 -1.16
CA LEU A 270 2.55 -14.46 -0.10
C LEU A 270 1.35 -15.21 -0.67
N ASN A 271 0.62 -14.60 -1.60
CA ASN A 271 -0.55 -15.22 -2.25
C ASN A 271 -0.16 -16.44 -3.09
N SER A 272 1.04 -16.41 -3.71
CA SER A 272 1.55 -17.55 -4.46
C SER A 272 2.04 -18.69 -3.56
N ASN A 273 2.33 -18.43 -2.29
CA ASN A 273 2.95 -19.38 -1.36
C ASN A 273 2.15 -19.51 -0.05
N ASN A 274 2.78 -19.21 1.09
CA ASN A 274 2.23 -19.55 2.42
C ASN A 274 1.30 -18.49 3.02
N GLY A 275 1.18 -17.31 2.38
CA GLY A 275 0.30 -16.24 2.87
C GLY A 275 0.86 -15.47 4.06
N TRP A 276 -0.01 -14.68 4.66
CA TRP A 276 0.26 -13.86 5.83
C TRP A 276 0.28 -14.69 7.11
N ASN A 277 0.91 -14.18 8.16
CA ASN A 277 0.70 -14.70 9.51
C ASN A 277 -0.77 -14.55 9.90
N VAL A 278 -1.35 -15.57 10.53
CA VAL A 278 -2.78 -15.60 10.93
C VAL A 278 -3.18 -14.35 11.70
N THR A 279 -2.29 -13.87 12.58
CA THR A 279 -2.56 -12.71 13.44
C THR A 279 -2.47 -11.36 12.74
N SER A 280 -2.00 -11.31 11.47
CA SER A 280 -1.89 -10.07 10.69
C SER A 280 -3.22 -9.35 10.48
N ASN A 281 -4.34 -10.08 10.48
CA ASN A 281 -5.66 -9.48 10.28
C ASN A 281 -6.25 -8.83 11.55
N LEU A 282 -5.68 -9.08 12.72
CA LEU A 282 -6.21 -8.57 13.98
C LEU A 282 -6.32 -7.03 14.05
N PRO A 283 -5.31 -6.24 13.66
CA PRO A 283 -5.44 -4.78 13.66
C PRO A 283 -6.48 -4.29 12.65
N PHE A 284 -6.63 -4.94 11.49
CA PHE A 284 -7.64 -4.55 10.48
C PHE A 284 -9.08 -4.69 10.97
N LEU A 285 -9.37 -5.58 11.91
CA LEU A 285 -10.68 -5.70 12.55
C LEU A 285 -11.09 -4.49 13.40
N ASN A 286 -10.11 -3.71 13.85
CA ASN A 286 -10.31 -2.63 14.81
C ASN A 286 -9.92 -1.27 14.24
N PHE A 287 -9.52 -1.23 12.98
CA PHE A 287 -9.18 -0.02 12.23
C PHE A 287 -10.27 0.25 11.18
N LYS A 288 -10.52 1.51 10.89
CA LYS A 288 -11.40 1.91 9.80
C LYS A 288 -10.66 2.86 8.89
N PHE A 289 -10.55 2.48 7.63
CA PHE A 289 -10.15 3.42 6.60
C PHE A 289 -11.31 4.37 6.28
N PHE A 290 -10.97 5.51 5.76
CA PHE A 290 -11.91 6.45 5.16
C PHE A 290 -12.84 7.20 6.11
N ASP A 291 -12.60 7.18 7.44
CA ASP A 291 -13.38 7.98 8.38
C ASP A 291 -13.29 9.49 8.07
N TYR A 292 -12.21 9.93 7.40
CA TYR A 292 -11.98 11.31 6.95
C TYR A 292 -11.85 11.43 5.42
N ALA A 293 -12.50 10.54 4.67
CA ALA A 293 -12.42 10.52 3.20
C ALA A 293 -13.02 11.79 2.56
N ASP A 294 -14.00 12.40 3.22
CA ASP A 294 -14.64 13.64 2.77
C ASP A 294 -13.77 14.90 2.98
N GLU A 295 -12.65 14.79 3.72
CA GLU A 295 -11.65 15.85 3.88
C GLU A 295 -10.51 15.77 2.84
N LEU A 296 -10.47 14.70 2.03
CA LEU A 296 -9.41 14.49 1.04
C LEU A 296 -9.49 15.48 -0.13
N GLU A 297 -8.59 16.45 -0.15
CA GLU A 297 -8.54 17.52 -1.16
C GLU A 297 -7.86 17.08 -2.47
N SER A 298 -6.82 16.22 -2.41
CA SER A 298 -6.08 15.80 -3.60
C SER A 298 -6.92 14.95 -4.57
N ALA A 299 -6.49 14.89 -5.84
CA ALA A 299 -7.22 14.18 -6.87
C ALA A 299 -7.23 12.67 -6.65
N VAL A 300 -8.38 12.02 -6.90
CA VAL A 300 -8.51 10.55 -6.80
C VAL A 300 -9.21 9.98 -8.02
N MET A 301 -8.62 8.94 -8.61
CA MET A 301 -9.28 8.10 -9.59
C MET A 301 -9.41 6.67 -9.04
N ILE A 302 -10.62 6.13 -9.02
CA ILE A 302 -10.87 4.71 -8.76
C ILE A 302 -11.16 4.03 -10.09
N VAL A 303 -10.36 3.00 -10.44
CA VAL A 303 -10.55 2.17 -11.63
C VAL A 303 -11.04 0.80 -11.20
N HIS A 304 -12.17 0.34 -11.72
CA HIS A 304 -12.73 -0.96 -11.29
C HIS A 304 -13.44 -1.70 -12.42
N GLY A 305 -13.26 -3.02 -12.47
CA GLY A 305 -14.03 -3.88 -13.37
C GLY A 305 -15.45 -4.12 -12.84
N ASP A 306 -16.47 -4.05 -13.70
CA ASP A 306 -17.87 -4.25 -13.29
C ASP A 306 -18.24 -5.70 -12.97
N LYS A 307 -17.37 -6.68 -13.35
CA LYS A 307 -17.50 -8.10 -12.99
C LYS A 307 -16.65 -8.50 -11.78
N ALA A 308 -15.87 -7.57 -11.24
CA ALA A 308 -15.10 -7.84 -10.05
C ALA A 308 -16.01 -7.99 -8.82
N HIS A 309 -15.82 -9.07 -8.07
CA HIS A 309 -16.53 -9.31 -6.80
C HIS A 309 -16.27 -8.20 -5.76
N SER A 310 -15.18 -7.45 -5.94
CA SER A 310 -14.77 -6.31 -5.11
C SER A 310 -15.32 -4.96 -5.58
N PHE A 311 -16.12 -4.92 -6.64
CA PHE A 311 -16.63 -3.67 -7.24
C PHE A 311 -17.32 -2.74 -6.22
N TYR A 312 -18.04 -3.31 -5.25
CA TYR A 312 -18.75 -2.55 -4.24
C TYR A 312 -17.83 -1.73 -3.33
N PHE A 313 -16.59 -2.20 -3.05
CA PHE A 313 -15.63 -1.42 -2.28
C PHE A 313 -15.28 -0.10 -2.99
N GLY A 314 -14.94 -0.18 -4.29
CA GLY A 314 -14.62 1.03 -5.07
C GLY A 314 -15.81 1.98 -5.17
N LYS A 315 -17.01 1.45 -5.44
CA LYS A 315 -18.23 2.23 -5.55
C LYS A 315 -18.57 2.95 -4.23
N ASP A 316 -18.52 2.24 -3.12
CA ASP A 316 -18.88 2.79 -1.82
C ASP A 316 -17.83 3.79 -1.32
N THR A 317 -16.52 3.51 -1.54
CA THR A 317 -15.46 4.46 -1.23
C THR A 317 -15.57 5.74 -2.05
N TYR A 318 -15.85 5.62 -3.37
CA TYR A 318 -16.06 6.80 -4.22
C TYR A 318 -17.18 7.70 -3.71
N ALA A 319 -18.25 7.12 -3.16
CA ALA A 319 -19.38 7.87 -2.62
C ALA A 319 -19.03 8.68 -1.35
N LEU A 320 -17.93 8.34 -0.65
CA LEU A 320 -17.44 9.09 0.52
C LEU A 320 -16.60 10.31 0.12
N LEU A 321 -15.97 10.27 -1.06
CA LEU A 321 -15.08 11.33 -1.53
C LEU A 321 -15.86 12.59 -1.90
N LYS A 322 -15.29 13.77 -1.65
CA LYS A 322 -15.85 15.09 -1.99
C LYS A 322 -14.95 15.82 -3.01
N GLY A 323 -15.53 16.79 -3.69
CA GLY A 323 -14.83 17.64 -4.68
C GLY A 323 -14.96 17.14 -6.11
N ASP A 324 -14.60 18.02 -7.06
CA ASP A 324 -14.79 17.81 -8.51
C ASP A 324 -13.62 17.05 -9.17
N ASN A 325 -12.53 16.82 -8.43
CA ASN A 325 -11.33 16.12 -8.88
C ASN A 325 -11.33 14.62 -8.50
N LYS A 326 -12.52 14.02 -8.45
CA LYS A 326 -12.71 12.60 -8.13
C LYS A 326 -13.33 11.90 -9.34
N GLU A 327 -12.71 10.81 -9.77
CA GLU A 327 -13.17 10.03 -10.91
C GLU A 327 -13.43 8.57 -10.54
N PHE A 328 -14.52 8.00 -11.09
CA PHE A 328 -14.79 6.56 -11.01
C PHE A 328 -14.86 5.97 -12.40
N VAL A 329 -13.84 5.19 -12.77
CA VAL A 329 -13.70 4.59 -14.10
C VAL A 329 -14.12 3.12 -14.03
N VAL A 330 -15.21 2.79 -14.70
CA VAL A 330 -15.72 1.41 -14.77
C VAL A 330 -15.23 0.74 -16.05
N VAL A 331 -14.49 -0.36 -15.91
CA VAL A 331 -14.02 -1.18 -17.04
C VAL A 331 -15.02 -2.29 -17.29
N ALA A 332 -15.79 -2.16 -18.35
CA ALA A 332 -16.87 -3.08 -18.68
C ALA A 332 -16.35 -4.49 -18.98
N GLY A 333 -16.99 -5.49 -18.38
CA GLY A 333 -16.68 -6.92 -18.55
C GLY A 333 -15.45 -7.41 -17.80
N ALA A 334 -14.65 -6.54 -17.18
CA ALA A 334 -13.44 -6.92 -16.46
C ALA A 334 -13.74 -7.49 -15.09
N ASN A 335 -13.08 -8.59 -14.73
CA ASN A 335 -13.02 -9.12 -13.37
C ASN A 335 -11.91 -8.45 -12.55
N HIS A 336 -11.72 -8.87 -11.31
CA HIS A 336 -10.73 -8.28 -10.40
C HIS A 336 -9.29 -8.45 -10.91
N THR A 337 -8.91 -9.65 -11.37
CA THR A 337 -7.52 -9.95 -11.76
C THR A 337 -7.21 -9.56 -13.21
N ASP A 338 -8.19 -9.19 -14.01
CA ASP A 338 -7.96 -8.62 -15.35
C ASP A 338 -7.25 -7.27 -15.25
N LEU A 339 -7.45 -6.55 -14.14
CA LEU A 339 -6.74 -5.30 -13.82
C LEU A 339 -5.39 -5.52 -13.14
N TYR A 340 -4.87 -6.75 -13.07
CA TYR A 340 -3.52 -7.02 -12.55
C TYR A 340 -2.47 -6.97 -13.66
N ASP A 341 -2.76 -7.56 -14.82
CA ASP A 341 -1.81 -7.78 -15.91
C ASP A 341 -2.39 -7.64 -17.32
N GLY A 342 -3.69 -7.43 -17.44
CA GLY A 342 -4.37 -7.29 -18.74
C GLY A 342 -4.08 -5.97 -19.43
N LEU A 343 -2.96 -5.85 -20.18
CA LEU A 343 -2.53 -4.61 -20.83
C LEU A 343 -3.58 -3.99 -21.76
N SER A 344 -4.43 -4.82 -22.36
CA SER A 344 -5.55 -4.36 -23.22
C SER A 344 -6.81 -3.99 -22.42
N VAL A 345 -6.87 -4.33 -21.13
CA VAL A 345 -8.02 -4.11 -20.25
C VAL A 345 -7.79 -2.93 -19.33
N ILE A 346 -6.57 -2.84 -18.77
CA ILE A 346 -6.19 -1.73 -17.88
C ILE A 346 -6.18 -0.42 -18.67
N PRO A 347 -6.96 0.60 -18.27
CA PRO A 347 -7.09 1.84 -19.03
C PRO A 347 -5.89 2.79 -18.81
N PHE A 348 -4.67 2.34 -19.16
CA PHE A 348 -3.44 3.10 -18.91
C PHE A 348 -3.46 4.50 -19.51
N ASN A 349 -4.07 4.71 -20.68
CA ASN A 349 -4.17 6.05 -21.26
C ASN A 349 -5.03 6.99 -20.41
N LYS A 350 -6.09 6.47 -19.77
CA LYS A 350 -6.92 7.26 -18.86
C LYS A 350 -6.17 7.57 -17.56
N ILE A 351 -5.42 6.59 -17.03
CA ILE A 351 -4.57 6.77 -15.85
C ILE A 351 -3.46 7.81 -16.13
N GLU A 352 -2.81 7.72 -17.28
CA GLU A 352 -1.81 8.70 -17.75
C GLU A 352 -2.42 10.11 -17.82
N SER A 353 -3.57 10.28 -18.49
CA SER A 353 -4.24 11.57 -18.58
C SER A 353 -4.56 12.14 -17.21
N PHE A 354 -5.08 11.33 -16.29
CA PHE A 354 -5.40 11.74 -14.94
C PHE A 354 -4.16 12.25 -14.18
N PHE A 355 -3.04 11.53 -14.23
CA PHE A 355 -1.82 11.99 -13.59
C PHE A 355 -1.28 13.26 -14.25
N ASN A 356 -1.28 13.36 -15.58
CA ASN A 356 -0.84 14.56 -16.30
C ASN A 356 -1.70 15.79 -15.98
N GLU A 357 -2.98 15.61 -15.71
CA GLU A 357 -3.91 16.70 -15.34
C GLU A 357 -3.71 17.16 -13.90
N ASN A 358 -3.34 16.29 -13.00
CA ASN A 358 -3.30 16.55 -11.57
C ASN A 358 -1.89 16.66 -10.95
N LEU A 359 -0.84 16.37 -11.72
CA LEU A 359 0.57 16.58 -11.36
C LEU A 359 1.20 17.75 -12.15
N LYS A 360 0.52 18.91 -12.15
CA LYS A 360 0.95 20.11 -12.88
C LYS A 360 1.82 21.01 -12.03
#